data_6d718b92dc9cad7d5a0efd2c5093d5b4
#
_entry.id   6d718b92dc9cad7d5a0efd2c5093d5b4
#
_cell.length_a   1.000
_cell.length_b   1.000
_cell.length_c   1.000
_cell.angle_alpha   90.00
_cell.angle_beta   90.00
_cell.angle_gamma   90.00
#
_symmetry.space_group_name_H-M   'P 1'
#
loop_
_entity.id
_entity.type
_entity.pdbx_description
1 polymer ?
#
loop_
_entity_poly.entity_id
_entity_poly.type
_entity_poly.pdbx_seq_one_letter_code
_entity_poly.pdbx_strand_id
1 'polypeptide(L)'
;MEKPNWIFLGNTFPELNKIHMHSKTAQLGHGVGPKKSYYSKSDSSTTVRFVESDYRFNRLCEMYPEDNFQNVGFCKMDPIINGEENGIDFTKLGFDNNKKTILYAPTFYPSSIERFSKNFPADLENYNIIIKPHFFSMSKQKYLKQRELLHHWESFNNTYLAKVNDYSLLPYLKSADLMISDASSAIIEFAALNKPVIWCTFLQLRWNYRGIFSYRFKARMDKDYDDYGQIARPANSYNEMIKQAKNLLDSNFTQSNQANEYLKKLAGTLDGNASKRIVTFLLENC
;
A
#
# COMPACT_ATOMS: atom_id res chain seq x y z
N MET A 1 -7.24 36.88 1.44
CA MET A 1 -7.39 35.43 1.20
C MET A 1 -8.18 34.89 2.37
N GLU A 2 -9.30 34.23 2.12
CA GLU A 2 -10.06 33.55 3.18
C GLU A 2 -9.21 32.38 3.70
N LYS A 3 -9.16 32.23 5.02
CA LYS A 3 -8.44 31.13 5.66
C LYS A 3 -9.42 29.97 5.81
N PRO A 4 -9.10 28.73 5.35
CA PRO A 4 -9.98 27.59 5.54
C PRO A 4 -10.06 27.24 7.04
N ASN A 5 -11.20 26.78 7.50
CA ASN A 5 -11.37 26.31 8.87
C ASN A 5 -10.50 25.07 9.13
N TRP A 6 -10.47 24.14 8.17
CA TRP A 6 -9.74 22.89 8.25
C TRP A 6 -8.81 22.68 7.05
N ILE A 7 -7.61 22.14 7.32
CA ILE A 7 -6.64 21.70 6.31
C ILE A 7 -6.31 20.24 6.55
N PHE A 8 -6.42 19.42 5.48
CA PHE A 8 -6.12 18.00 5.52
C PHE A 8 -4.71 17.71 5.05
N LEU A 9 -4.06 16.76 5.74
CA LEU A 9 -2.66 16.42 5.52
C LEU A 9 -2.51 14.90 5.39
N GLY A 10 -1.93 14.45 4.28
CA GLY A 10 -1.50 13.06 4.12
C GLY A 10 -0.17 12.78 4.81
N ASN A 11 0.68 13.79 4.93
CA ASN A 11 1.98 13.76 5.60
C ASN A 11 2.24 15.07 6.34
N THR A 12 3.15 15.04 7.32
CA THR A 12 3.70 16.24 7.94
C THR A 12 4.77 16.88 7.06
N PHE A 13 4.97 18.19 7.20
CA PHE A 13 6.04 18.93 6.53
C PHE A 13 6.54 20.08 7.43
N PRO A 14 7.77 20.60 7.22
CA PRO A 14 8.44 21.50 8.17
C PRO A 14 7.68 22.81 8.49
N GLU A 15 6.86 23.29 7.55
CA GLU A 15 6.10 24.55 7.71
C GLU A 15 4.69 24.38 8.28
N LEU A 16 4.34 23.16 8.68
CA LEU A 16 2.98 22.86 9.18
C LEU A 16 2.59 23.73 10.38
N ASN A 17 3.53 24.06 11.25
CA ASN A 17 3.27 24.94 12.41
C ASN A 17 2.76 26.33 12.00
N LYS A 18 3.21 26.88 10.87
CA LYS A 18 2.74 28.17 10.35
C LYS A 18 1.26 28.09 9.92
N ILE A 19 0.87 26.96 9.34
CA ILE A 19 -0.51 26.70 8.90
C ILE A 19 -1.40 26.47 10.12
N HIS A 20 -0.94 25.67 11.07
CA HIS A 20 -1.68 25.32 12.30
C HIS A 20 -2.03 26.56 13.15
N MET A 21 -1.24 27.63 13.11
CA MET A 21 -1.54 28.89 13.78
C MET A 21 -2.78 29.61 13.23
N HIS A 22 -3.23 29.27 12.03
CA HIS A 22 -4.28 29.98 11.29
C HIS A 22 -5.49 29.16 10.93
N SER A 23 -5.36 27.83 10.95
CA SER A 23 -6.41 26.87 10.57
C SER A 23 -6.27 25.61 11.41
N LYS A 24 -7.38 24.95 11.71
CA LYS A 24 -7.35 23.61 12.29
C LYS A 24 -6.73 22.65 11.29
N THR A 25 -5.95 21.69 11.76
CA THR A 25 -5.23 20.74 10.90
C THR A 25 -5.59 19.31 11.25
N ALA A 26 -5.95 18.52 10.24
CA ALA A 26 -6.31 17.12 10.36
C ALA A 26 -5.32 16.24 9.59
N GLN A 27 -4.62 15.36 10.27
CA GLN A 27 -3.71 14.40 9.65
C GLN A 27 -4.41 13.06 9.44
N LEU A 28 -4.52 12.63 8.17
CA LEU A 28 -5.12 11.35 7.79
C LEU A 28 -4.11 10.21 7.64
N GLY A 29 -2.84 10.55 7.37
CA GLY A 29 -1.89 9.55 6.87
C GLY A 29 -2.17 9.13 5.44
N HIS A 30 -1.30 8.29 4.87
CA HIS A 30 -1.40 7.83 3.47
C HIS A 30 -1.28 6.31 3.32
N GLY A 31 -1.15 5.58 4.41
CA GLY A 31 -1.02 4.13 4.40
C GLY A 31 -0.99 3.54 5.79
N VAL A 32 -1.18 2.23 5.82
CA VAL A 32 -1.17 1.40 7.04
C VAL A 32 0.00 0.42 6.99
N GLY A 33 0.41 -0.08 8.15
CA GLY A 33 1.38 -1.18 8.20
C GLY A 33 2.49 -1.00 9.22
N PRO A 34 3.44 -1.95 9.22
CA PRO A 34 4.44 -2.08 10.26
C PRO A 34 5.70 -1.22 10.01
N LYS A 35 5.54 0.05 9.64
CA LYS A 35 6.65 0.99 9.54
C LYS A 35 6.71 1.84 10.80
N LYS A 36 7.88 1.97 11.41
CA LYS A 36 8.08 2.84 12.58
C LYS A 36 7.62 4.27 12.34
N SER A 37 7.74 4.77 11.11
CA SER A 37 7.28 6.12 10.74
C SER A 37 5.78 6.35 10.94
N TYR A 38 4.96 5.29 10.98
CA TYR A 38 3.53 5.44 11.27
C TYR A 38 3.23 5.70 12.75
N TYR A 39 4.20 5.40 13.62
CA TYR A 39 4.13 5.63 15.07
C TYR A 39 5.03 6.78 15.52
N SER A 40 5.73 7.46 14.61
CA SER A 40 6.56 8.61 14.97
C SER A 40 5.68 9.78 15.37
N LYS A 41 6.14 10.57 16.35
CA LYS A 41 5.58 11.88 16.62
C LYS A 41 5.70 12.74 15.37
N SER A 42 4.66 13.51 15.08
CA SER A 42 4.78 14.58 14.09
C SER A 42 5.75 15.64 14.64
N ASP A 43 6.70 16.09 13.82
CA ASP A 43 7.56 17.23 14.18
C ASP A 43 6.75 18.55 14.29
N SER A 44 5.46 18.50 13.98
CA SER A 44 4.55 19.63 13.93
C SER A 44 3.23 19.29 14.61
N SER A 45 2.70 20.23 15.38
CA SER A 45 1.39 20.10 16.02
C SER A 45 0.29 19.95 14.98
N THR A 46 -0.67 19.08 15.23
CA THR A 46 -1.92 18.96 14.48
C THR A 46 -3.10 19.07 15.44
N THR A 47 -4.25 19.60 14.96
CA THR A 47 -5.46 19.67 15.79
C THR A 47 -6.00 18.28 16.11
N VAL A 48 -5.92 17.36 15.12
CA VAL A 48 -6.31 15.96 15.25
C VAL A 48 -5.51 15.08 14.30
N ARG A 49 -5.22 13.84 14.73
CA ARG A 49 -4.69 12.80 13.87
C ARG A 49 -5.68 11.64 13.83
N PHE A 50 -6.23 11.40 12.66
CA PHE A 50 -7.11 10.27 12.41
C PHE A 50 -6.30 8.99 12.22
N VAL A 51 -6.75 7.91 12.81
CA VAL A 51 -6.11 6.59 12.74
C VAL A 51 -7.14 5.52 12.36
N GLU A 52 -6.64 4.41 11.88
CA GLU A 52 -7.45 3.39 11.22
C GLU A 52 -7.89 2.23 12.13
N SER A 53 -7.22 2.03 13.29
CA SER A 53 -7.50 0.87 14.14
C SER A 53 -7.35 1.17 15.63
N ASP A 54 -8.05 0.39 16.48
CA ASP A 54 -7.92 0.48 17.95
C ASP A 54 -6.49 0.20 18.41
N TYR A 55 -5.82 -0.75 17.78
CA TYR A 55 -4.43 -1.07 18.09
C TYR A 55 -3.51 0.14 17.91
N ARG A 56 -3.64 0.84 16.78
CA ARG A 56 -2.83 2.02 16.51
C ARG A 56 -3.24 3.20 17.38
N PHE A 57 -4.54 3.39 17.59
CA PHE A 57 -5.07 4.42 18.48
C PHE A 57 -4.50 4.28 19.89
N ASN A 58 -4.67 3.12 20.53
CA ASN A 58 -4.21 2.88 21.89
C ASN A 58 -2.71 3.08 22.02
N ARG A 59 -1.93 2.52 21.07
CA ARG A 59 -0.47 2.65 21.07
C ARG A 59 0.01 4.09 20.90
N LEU A 60 -0.65 4.90 20.09
CA LEU A 60 -0.30 6.32 19.92
C LEU A 60 -0.70 7.14 21.13
N CYS A 61 -1.85 6.90 21.74
CA CYS A 61 -2.24 7.55 23.00
C CYS A 61 -1.26 7.25 24.14
N GLU A 62 -0.77 6.00 24.25
CA GLU A 62 0.27 5.64 25.21
C GLU A 62 1.59 6.36 24.96
N MET A 63 1.99 6.49 23.69
CA MET A 63 3.25 7.13 23.30
C MET A 63 3.21 8.65 23.38
N TYR A 64 2.05 9.26 23.13
CA TYR A 64 1.86 10.71 23.02
C TYR A 64 0.52 11.13 23.65
N PRO A 65 0.42 11.10 24.99
CA PRO A 65 -0.83 11.33 25.72
C PRO A 65 -1.42 12.73 25.55
N GLU A 66 -0.58 13.71 25.17
CA GLU A 66 -1.00 15.10 24.95
C GLU A 66 -1.56 15.36 23.54
N ASP A 67 -1.39 14.42 22.61
CA ASP A 67 -1.84 14.56 21.23
C ASP A 67 -3.30 14.08 21.08
N ASN A 68 -4.06 14.70 20.17
CA ASN A 68 -5.44 14.30 19.89
C ASN A 68 -5.49 13.28 18.76
N PHE A 69 -5.81 12.05 19.10
CA PHE A 69 -6.03 10.94 18.16
C PHE A 69 -7.51 10.59 18.10
N GLN A 70 -7.99 10.19 16.92
CA GLN A 70 -9.36 9.71 16.71
C GLN A 70 -9.32 8.45 15.85
N ASN A 71 -9.84 7.33 16.38
CA ASN A 71 -10.02 6.13 15.58
C ASN A 71 -11.29 6.27 14.73
N VAL A 72 -11.10 6.42 13.44
CA VAL A 72 -12.18 6.61 12.46
C VAL A 72 -12.32 5.44 11.48
N GLY A 73 -11.35 4.51 11.48
CA GLY A 73 -11.24 3.46 10.46
C GLY A 73 -10.39 3.90 9.26
N PHE A 74 -10.25 3.03 8.27
CA PHE A 74 -9.37 3.26 7.12
C PHE A 74 -10.13 3.84 5.92
N CYS A 75 -10.34 5.14 5.91
CA CYS A 75 -11.17 5.87 4.93
C CYS A 75 -10.72 5.68 3.47
N LYS A 76 -9.45 5.40 3.22
CA LYS A 76 -8.96 5.10 1.87
C LYS A 76 -9.70 3.92 1.21
N MET A 77 -10.17 2.96 2.00
CA MET A 77 -10.84 1.76 1.48
C MET A 77 -12.35 1.94 1.31
N ASP A 78 -12.95 2.99 1.85
CA ASP A 78 -14.40 3.22 1.79
C ASP A 78 -14.98 3.12 0.36
N PRO A 79 -14.37 3.71 -0.70
CA PRO A 79 -14.94 3.62 -2.04
C PRO A 79 -15.04 2.19 -2.58
N ILE A 80 -14.09 1.31 -2.24
CA ILE A 80 -14.17 -0.11 -2.64
C ILE A 80 -15.26 -0.84 -1.87
N ILE A 81 -15.31 -0.63 -0.55
CA ILE A 81 -16.27 -1.29 0.33
C ILE A 81 -17.70 -0.88 0.02
N ASN A 82 -17.92 0.41 -0.27
CA ASN A 82 -19.24 0.96 -0.63
C ASN A 82 -19.65 0.68 -2.07
N GLY A 83 -18.78 0.07 -2.89
CA GLY A 83 -19.08 -0.20 -4.30
C GLY A 83 -19.00 1.04 -5.20
N GLU A 84 -18.46 2.15 -4.72
CA GLU A 84 -18.26 3.40 -5.48
C GLU A 84 -17.06 3.32 -6.43
N GLU A 85 -16.06 2.48 -6.13
CA GLU A 85 -14.95 2.20 -7.02
C GLU A 85 -15.34 1.13 -8.04
N ASN A 86 -15.32 1.49 -9.33
CA ASN A 86 -15.73 0.58 -10.42
C ASN A 86 -14.60 -0.34 -10.91
N GLY A 87 -13.35 -0.06 -10.54
CA GLY A 87 -12.18 -0.78 -11.03
C GLY A 87 -11.74 -0.33 -12.43
N ILE A 88 -11.02 -1.19 -13.13
CA ILE A 88 -10.40 -0.93 -14.43
C ILE A 88 -11.25 -1.59 -15.53
N ASP A 89 -11.49 -0.85 -16.60
CA ASP A 89 -12.06 -1.39 -17.82
C ASP A 89 -10.97 -2.13 -18.62
N PHE A 90 -10.96 -3.44 -18.51
CA PHE A 90 -9.97 -4.32 -19.16
C PHE A 90 -10.02 -4.25 -20.70
N THR A 91 -11.19 -3.94 -21.28
CA THR A 91 -11.32 -3.83 -22.74
C THR A 91 -10.53 -2.65 -23.29
N LYS A 92 -10.46 -1.54 -22.52
CA LYS A 92 -9.63 -0.38 -22.88
C LYS A 92 -8.13 -0.64 -22.78
N LEU A 93 -7.73 -1.67 -22.03
CA LEU A 93 -6.34 -2.09 -21.91
C LEU A 93 -5.95 -3.16 -22.95
N GLY A 94 -6.90 -3.65 -23.75
CA GLY A 94 -6.68 -4.75 -24.68
C GLY A 94 -6.54 -6.12 -23.99
N PHE A 95 -7.00 -6.23 -22.74
CA PHE A 95 -6.95 -7.46 -21.96
C PHE A 95 -8.07 -8.44 -22.31
N ASP A 96 -7.78 -9.72 -22.14
CA ASP A 96 -8.78 -10.77 -22.22
C ASP A 96 -9.56 -10.85 -20.90
N ASN A 97 -10.86 -10.55 -20.95
CA ASN A 97 -11.74 -10.57 -19.78
C ASN A 97 -11.92 -11.97 -19.15
N ASN A 98 -11.58 -13.04 -19.88
CA ASN A 98 -11.65 -14.40 -19.35
C ASN A 98 -10.41 -14.80 -18.56
N LYS A 99 -9.34 -14.02 -18.63
CA LYS A 99 -8.09 -14.29 -17.91
C LYS A 99 -8.11 -13.65 -16.52
N LYS A 100 -7.59 -14.37 -15.53
CA LYS A 100 -7.30 -13.79 -14.21
C LYS A 100 -6.24 -12.69 -14.32
N THR A 101 -6.33 -11.71 -13.43
CA THR A 101 -5.48 -10.52 -13.47
C THR A 101 -4.56 -10.46 -12.26
N ILE A 102 -3.27 -10.30 -12.53
CA ILE A 102 -2.22 -10.11 -11.54
C ILE A 102 -1.88 -8.62 -11.44
N LEU A 103 -1.88 -8.07 -10.23
CA LEU A 103 -1.34 -6.75 -9.94
C LEU A 103 0.08 -6.88 -9.38
N TYR A 104 1.08 -6.43 -10.13
CA TYR A 104 2.43 -6.26 -9.62
C TYR A 104 2.62 -4.82 -9.14
N ALA A 105 2.70 -4.64 -7.81
CA ALA A 105 2.80 -3.34 -7.15
C ALA A 105 4.10 -3.22 -6.33
N PRO A 106 5.27 -3.12 -6.99
CA PRO A 106 6.56 -3.07 -6.30
C PRO A 106 6.82 -1.71 -5.65
N THR A 107 7.64 -1.70 -4.58
CA THR A 107 8.21 -0.48 -4.03
C THR A 107 9.38 0.02 -4.92
N PHE A 108 9.80 1.28 -4.68
CA PHE A 108 10.96 1.82 -5.40
C PHE A 108 12.30 1.38 -4.80
N TYR A 109 12.36 1.11 -3.48
CA TYR A 109 13.57 0.68 -2.78
C TYR A 109 13.30 0.25 -1.32
N PRO A 110 13.82 -0.90 -0.89
CA PRO A 110 14.38 -1.96 -1.75
C PRO A 110 13.29 -2.56 -2.62
N SER A 111 13.64 -3.09 -3.78
CA SER A 111 12.66 -3.56 -4.76
C SER A 111 13.00 -4.93 -5.31
N SER A 112 11.97 -5.66 -5.72
CA SER A 112 12.10 -6.93 -6.46
C SER A 112 12.26 -6.70 -7.97
N ILE A 113 11.99 -5.50 -8.51
CA ILE A 113 12.01 -5.21 -9.95
C ILE A 113 13.30 -5.73 -10.60
N GLU A 114 14.47 -5.37 -10.06
CA GLU A 114 15.77 -5.75 -10.64
C GLU A 114 16.14 -7.24 -10.42
N ARG A 115 15.26 -7.99 -9.75
CA ARG A 115 15.40 -9.44 -9.50
C ARG A 115 14.48 -10.27 -10.37
N PHE A 116 13.54 -9.65 -11.08
CA PHE A 116 12.63 -10.33 -11.97
C PHE A 116 13.31 -10.64 -13.32
N SER A 117 12.84 -11.69 -13.98
CA SER A 117 13.22 -12.03 -15.34
C SER A 117 12.78 -10.93 -16.32
N LYS A 118 13.57 -10.71 -17.38
CA LYS A 118 13.12 -9.89 -18.52
C LYS A 118 11.86 -10.50 -19.18
N ASN A 119 11.69 -11.80 -19.07
CA ASN A 119 10.55 -12.51 -19.63
C ASN A 119 9.37 -12.66 -18.64
N PHE A 120 9.35 -11.88 -17.55
CA PHE A 120 8.32 -11.98 -16.52
C PHE A 120 6.88 -12.07 -17.07
N PRO A 121 6.46 -11.25 -18.05
CA PRO A 121 5.11 -11.38 -18.60
C PRO A 121 4.90 -12.68 -19.42
N ALA A 122 5.92 -13.16 -20.13
CA ALA A 122 5.82 -14.42 -20.87
C ALA A 122 5.72 -15.63 -19.93
N ASP A 123 6.40 -15.60 -18.76
CA ASP A 123 6.33 -16.68 -17.77
C ASP A 123 4.90 -16.81 -17.15
N LEU A 124 4.05 -15.78 -17.34
CA LEU A 124 2.66 -15.68 -16.90
C LEU A 124 1.69 -15.34 -18.06
N GLU A 125 1.93 -15.83 -19.27
CA GLU A 125 1.18 -15.51 -20.51
C GLU A 125 -0.32 -15.83 -20.45
N ASN A 126 -0.72 -16.76 -19.59
CA ASN A 126 -2.11 -17.13 -19.37
C ASN A 126 -2.90 -16.15 -18.51
N TYR A 127 -2.27 -15.08 -18.01
CA TYR A 127 -2.86 -14.09 -17.11
C TYR A 127 -2.67 -12.68 -17.67
N ASN A 128 -3.58 -11.79 -17.32
CA ASN A 128 -3.38 -10.36 -17.49
C ASN A 128 -2.47 -9.84 -16.40
N ILE A 129 -1.56 -8.92 -16.72
CA ILE A 129 -0.61 -8.34 -15.77
C ILE A 129 -0.75 -6.82 -15.77
N ILE A 130 -1.13 -6.27 -14.63
CA ILE A 130 -1.07 -4.84 -14.37
C ILE A 130 0.17 -4.54 -13.54
N ILE A 131 1.02 -3.66 -14.02
CA ILE A 131 2.20 -3.19 -13.29
C ILE A 131 1.93 -1.79 -12.78
N LYS A 132 1.87 -1.61 -11.47
CA LYS A 132 1.68 -0.32 -10.80
C LYS A 132 2.87 -0.01 -9.90
N PRO A 133 4.00 0.47 -10.48
CA PRO A 133 5.20 0.75 -9.70
C PRO A 133 5.00 2.01 -8.85
N HIS A 134 5.81 2.12 -7.80
CA HIS A 134 5.86 3.36 -7.03
C HIS A 134 6.31 4.52 -7.92
N PHE A 135 5.71 5.71 -7.73
CA PHE A 135 6.00 6.92 -8.49
C PHE A 135 7.51 7.21 -8.66
N PHE A 136 8.32 6.97 -7.63
CA PHE A 136 9.76 7.22 -7.70
C PHE A 136 10.51 6.30 -8.68
N SER A 137 10.03 5.08 -8.92
CA SER A 137 10.62 4.19 -9.93
C SER A 137 10.53 4.81 -11.33
N MET A 138 9.46 5.57 -11.59
CA MET A 138 9.22 6.21 -12.88
C MET A 138 9.85 7.60 -12.99
N SER A 139 9.93 8.36 -11.89
CA SER A 139 10.30 9.79 -11.91
C SER A 139 11.75 10.08 -11.52
N LYS A 140 12.41 9.25 -10.70
CA LYS A 140 13.77 9.54 -10.22
C LYS A 140 14.83 8.91 -11.11
N GLN A 141 15.84 9.71 -11.52
CA GLN A 141 16.94 9.27 -12.39
C GLN A 141 17.70 8.06 -11.86
N LYS A 142 17.90 7.96 -10.55
CA LYS A 142 18.59 6.84 -9.90
C LYS A 142 17.90 5.46 -10.07
N TYR A 143 16.66 5.42 -10.57
CA TYR A 143 15.89 4.20 -10.86
C TYR A 143 15.71 3.97 -12.38
N LEU A 144 16.60 4.51 -13.21
CA LEU A 144 16.55 4.33 -14.67
C LEU A 144 16.46 2.84 -15.07
N LYS A 145 17.29 1.99 -14.46
CA LYS A 145 17.27 0.53 -14.73
C LYS A 145 15.93 -0.13 -14.44
N GLN A 146 15.25 0.30 -13.35
CA GLN A 146 13.89 -0.19 -13.06
C GLN A 146 12.94 0.25 -14.18
N ARG A 147 12.97 1.52 -14.57
CA ARG A 147 12.10 2.07 -15.60
C ARG A 147 12.31 1.40 -16.96
N GLU A 148 13.54 1.16 -17.37
CA GLU A 148 13.85 0.42 -18.61
C GLU A 148 13.23 -0.98 -18.60
N LEU A 149 13.33 -1.69 -17.47
CA LEU A 149 12.74 -3.01 -17.33
C LEU A 149 11.20 -2.97 -17.33
N LEU A 150 10.61 -1.99 -16.67
CA LEU A 150 9.14 -1.78 -16.66
C LEU A 150 8.60 -1.50 -18.07
N HIS A 151 9.26 -0.66 -18.87
CA HIS A 151 8.88 -0.41 -20.26
C HIS A 151 9.13 -1.61 -21.16
N HIS A 152 10.16 -2.40 -20.89
CA HIS A 152 10.35 -3.67 -21.59
C HIS A 152 9.18 -4.63 -21.34
N TRP A 153 8.71 -4.76 -20.11
CA TRP A 153 7.54 -5.61 -19.81
C TRP A 153 6.23 -5.07 -20.41
N GLU A 154 6.08 -3.75 -20.51
CA GLU A 154 4.92 -3.12 -21.15
C GLU A 154 4.75 -3.53 -22.63
N SER A 155 5.83 -3.94 -23.30
CA SER A 155 5.77 -4.38 -24.71
C SER A 155 5.08 -5.75 -24.93
N PHE A 156 4.76 -6.47 -23.85
CA PHE A 156 4.05 -7.75 -23.94
C PHE A 156 2.53 -7.54 -23.99
N ASN A 157 1.84 -8.30 -24.83
CA ASN A 157 0.39 -8.15 -25.09
C ASN A 157 -0.50 -8.39 -23.85
N ASN A 158 -0.01 -9.14 -22.86
CA ASN A 158 -0.73 -9.41 -21.62
C ASN A 158 -0.38 -8.44 -20.48
N THR A 159 0.31 -7.34 -20.78
CA THR A 159 0.84 -6.42 -19.75
C THR A 159 0.39 -4.98 -19.98
N TYR A 160 -0.03 -4.33 -18.92
CA TYR A 160 -0.31 -2.90 -18.84
C TYR A 160 0.55 -2.25 -17.76
N LEU A 161 1.33 -1.24 -18.14
CA LEU A 161 2.06 -0.41 -17.21
C LEU A 161 1.22 0.83 -16.86
N ALA A 162 0.81 0.95 -15.58
CA ALA A 162 0.02 2.06 -15.11
C ALA A 162 0.75 3.40 -15.31
N LYS A 163 0.03 4.42 -15.79
CA LYS A 163 0.58 5.74 -16.08
C LYS A 163 1.10 6.41 -14.80
N VAL A 164 2.12 7.27 -14.97
CA VAL A 164 2.78 7.98 -13.84
C VAL A 164 1.80 8.88 -13.08
N ASN A 165 0.82 9.43 -13.75
CA ASN A 165 -0.22 10.30 -13.18
C ASN A 165 -1.47 9.57 -12.68
N ASP A 166 -1.49 8.24 -12.74
CA ASP A 166 -2.52 7.44 -12.06
C ASP A 166 -2.17 7.34 -10.57
N TYR A 167 -2.58 8.31 -9.78
CA TYR A 167 -2.19 8.38 -8.36
C TYR A 167 -2.92 7.37 -7.48
N SER A 168 -4.15 6.96 -7.85
CA SER A 168 -4.93 5.99 -7.09
C SER A 168 -4.47 4.56 -7.34
N LEU A 169 -4.39 3.77 -6.26
CA LEU A 169 -4.20 2.32 -6.33
C LEU A 169 -5.55 1.57 -6.32
N LEU A 170 -6.63 2.21 -5.89
CA LEU A 170 -7.93 1.57 -5.65
C LEU A 170 -8.51 0.85 -6.86
N PRO A 171 -8.54 1.43 -8.08
CA PRO A 171 -9.07 0.73 -9.26
C PRO A 171 -8.33 -0.59 -9.52
N TYR A 172 -7.02 -0.60 -9.30
CA TYR A 172 -6.16 -1.78 -9.50
C TYR A 172 -6.39 -2.84 -8.43
N LEU A 173 -6.56 -2.43 -7.14
CA LEU A 173 -6.90 -3.34 -6.04
C LEU A 173 -8.26 -4.00 -6.28
N LYS A 174 -9.25 -3.23 -6.76
CA LYS A 174 -10.59 -3.74 -7.06
C LYS A 174 -10.55 -4.80 -8.16
N SER A 175 -9.80 -4.55 -9.23
CA SER A 175 -9.83 -5.33 -10.46
C SER A 175 -8.96 -6.59 -10.45
N ALA A 176 -7.87 -6.61 -9.70
CA ALA A 176 -6.95 -7.74 -9.70
C ALA A 176 -7.44 -8.92 -8.85
N ASP A 177 -7.08 -10.13 -9.26
CA ASP A 177 -7.35 -11.40 -8.55
C ASP A 177 -6.21 -11.80 -7.60
N LEU A 178 -4.98 -11.38 -7.91
CA LEU A 178 -3.76 -11.66 -7.13
C LEU A 178 -2.89 -10.41 -7.10
N MET A 179 -2.26 -10.14 -5.96
CA MET A 179 -1.19 -9.13 -5.87
C MET A 179 0.18 -9.79 -5.68
N ILE A 180 1.17 -9.26 -6.39
CA ILE A 180 2.60 -9.49 -6.14
C ILE A 180 3.18 -8.15 -5.69
N SER A 181 3.83 -8.09 -4.54
CA SER A 181 4.38 -6.84 -4.02
C SER A 181 5.62 -7.07 -3.15
N ASP A 182 6.30 -5.98 -2.85
CA ASP A 182 7.37 -5.90 -1.85
C ASP A 182 6.77 -5.54 -0.47
N ALA A 183 7.59 -5.15 0.50
CA ALA A 183 7.11 -4.68 1.81
C ALA A 183 6.41 -3.30 1.69
N SER A 184 5.10 -3.30 1.47
CA SER A 184 4.28 -2.12 1.19
C SER A 184 2.94 -2.18 1.93
N SER A 185 2.34 -1.02 2.24
CA SER A 185 0.96 -0.94 2.74
C SER A 185 -0.07 -1.53 1.77
N ALA A 186 0.24 -1.53 0.48
CA ALA A 186 -0.61 -2.14 -0.54
C ALA A 186 -0.92 -3.63 -0.26
N ILE A 187 0.01 -4.36 0.37
CA ILE A 187 -0.20 -5.75 0.80
C ILE A 187 -1.40 -5.83 1.77
N ILE A 188 -1.43 -4.96 2.77
CA ILE A 188 -2.51 -4.93 3.77
C ILE A 188 -3.82 -4.52 3.09
N GLU A 189 -3.78 -3.48 2.26
CA GLU A 189 -4.95 -2.98 1.52
C GLU A 189 -5.57 -4.07 0.63
N PHE A 190 -4.75 -4.85 -0.09
CA PHE A 190 -5.22 -5.91 -0.97
C PHE A 190 -5.69 -7.15 -0.19
N ALA A 191 -4.93 -7.59 0.81
CA ALA A 191 -5.30 -8.70 1.67
C ALA A 191 -6.62 -8.43 2.42
N ALA A 192 -6.87 -7.17 2.83
CA ALA A 192 -8.10 -6.77 3.48
C ALA A 192 -9.36 -6.89 2.59
N LEU A 193 -9.19 -7.09 1.27
CA LEU A 193 -10.25 -7.44 0.32
C LEU A 193 -10.47 -8.96 0.18
N ASN A 194 -9.90 -9.77 1.08
CA ASN A 194 -9.92 -11.23 1.01
C ASN A 194 -9.36 -11.80 -0.29
N LYS A 195 -8.27 -11.19 -0.78
CA LYS A 195 -7.58 -11.58 -2.01
C LYS A 195 -6.15 -12.05 -1.72
N PRO A 196 -5.60 -13.02 -2.49
CA PRO A 196 -4.28 -13.58 -2.24
C PRO A 196 -3.16 -12.60 -2.57
N VAL A 197 -2.12 -12.60 -1.73
CA VAL A 197 -0.92 -11.77 -1.90
C VAL A 197 0.32 -12.63 -1.89
N ILE A 198 1.25 -12.35 -2.79
CA ILE A 198 2.64 -12.85 -2.76
C ILE A 198 3.56 -11.70 -2.34
N TRP A 199 4.32 -11.94 -1.29
CA TRP A 199 5.30 -11.01 -0.77
C TRP A 199 6.71 -11.40 -1.23
N CYS A 200 7.30 -10.60 -2.12
CA CYS A 200 8.67 -10.81 -2.59
C CYS A 200 9.68 -10.44 -1.51
N THR A 201 10.42 -11.44 -1.00
CA THR A 201 11.48 -11.24 0.00
C THR A 201 12.87 -11.14 -0.64
N PHE A 202 13.02 -11.52 -1.93
CA PHE A 202 14.26 -11.50 -2.71
C PHE A 202 14.57 -10.12 -3.34
N LEU A 203 14.71 -9.11 -2.48
CA LEU A 203 14.85 -7.72 -2.89
C LEU A 203 16.27 -7.36 -3.34
N GLN A 204 16.38 -6.37 -4.26
CA GLN A 204 17.66 -5.76 -4.60
C GLN A 204 18.05 -4.73 -3.54
N LEU A 205 18.97 -5.12 -2.66
CA LEU A 205 19.53 -4.20 -1.66
C LEU A 205 20.78 -3.48 -2.20
N ARG A 206 20.97 -2.23 -1.83
CA ARG A 206 22.23 -1.50 -2.03
C ARG A 206 23.28 -2.05 -1.08
N TRP A 207 24.57 -1.86 -1.45
CA TRP A 207 25.69 -2.38 -0.66
C TRP A 207 25.66 -1.94 0.82
N ASN A 208 25.24 -0.69 1.09
CA ASN A 208 25.16 -0.12 2.45
C ASN A 208 23.98 -0.64 3.31
N TYR A 209 23.24 -1.63 2.80
CA TYR A 209 22.17 -2.37 3.49
C TYR A 209 22.42 -3.89 3.46
N ARG A 210 23.61 -4.34 3.02
CA ARG A 210 23.97 -5.76 2.93
C ARG A 210 24.95 -6.14 4.03
N GLY A 211 25.05 -7.43 4.30
CA GLY A 211 25.99 -8.00 5.28
C GLY A 211 25.83 -7.35 6.66
N ILE A 212 26.91 -6.83 7.22
CA ILE A 212 26.94 -6.17 8.52
C ILE A 212 26.02 -4.95 8.64
N PHE A 213 25.61 -4.33 7.52
CA PHE A 213 24.71 -3.18 7.49
C PHE A 213 23.23 -3.57 7.35
N SER A 214 22.88 -4.86 7.33
CA SER A 214 21.50 -5.34 7.17
C SER A 214 20.55 -4.86 8.28
N TYR A 215 21.09 -4.60 9.47
CA TYR A 215 20.34 -4.04 10.61
C TYR A 215 19.67 -2.70 10.28
N ARG A 216 20.25 -1.90 9.36
CA ARG A 216 19.68 -0.61 8.94
C ARG A 216 18.31 -0.76 8.25
N PHE A 217 18.09 -1.85 7.53
CA PHE A 217 16.80 -2.15 6.95
C PHE A 217 15.79 -2.57 8.02
N LYS A 218 16.17 -3.52 8.87
CA LYS A 218 15.33 -3.97 10.00
C LYS A 218 14.95 -2.84 10.95
N ALA A 219 15.88 -1.90 11.20
CA ALA A 219 15.64 -0.76 12.09
C ALA A 219 14.51 0.19 11.61
N ARG A 220 14.12 0.15 10.33
CA ARG A 220 13.03 0.94 9.75
C ARG A 220 11.66 0.29 9.94
N MET A 221 11.63 -1.01 10.24
CA MET A 221 10.41 -1.77 10.41
C MET A 221 10.02 -1.83 11.89
N ASP A 222 8.73 -1.88 12.14
CA ASP A 222 8.17 -2.13 13.46
C ASP A 222 8.13 -3.64 13.74
N LYS A 223 7.92 -4.03 15.00
CA LYS A 223 7.79 -5.43 15.41
C LYS A 223 6.69 -6.20 14.66
N ASP A 224 5.64 -5.50 14.23
CA ASP A 224 4.53 -6.11 13.49
C ASP A 224 4.93 -6.54 12.06
N TYR A 225 6.15 -6.21 11.59
CA TYR A 225 6.64 -6.64 10.28
C TYR A 225 6.86 -8.16 10.19
N ASP A 226 7.28 -8.78 11.28
CA ASP A 226 7.57 -10.21 11.29
C ASP A 226 6.30 -11.06 11.06
N ASP A 227 5.12 -10.47 11.30
CA ASP A 227 3.81 -11.11 11.10
C ASP A 227 3.25 -11.00 9.68
N TYR A 228 3.94 -10.34 8.75
CA TYR A 228 3.47 -10.17 7.36
C TYR A 228 3.15 -11.49 6.65
N GLY A 229 3.86 -12.57 7.02
CA GLY A 229 3.61 -13.91 6.52
C GLY A 229 2.20 -14.46 6.81
N GLN A 230 1.45 -13.86 7.73
CA GLN A 230 0.07 -14.25 8.04
C GLN A 230 -0.91 -13.84 6.93
N ILE A 231 -0.64 -12.74 6.20
CA ILE A 231 -1.52 -12.16 5.19
C ILE A 231 -0.98 -12.23 3.77
N ALA A 232 0.30 -12.58 3.60
CA ALA A 232 0.95 -12.66 2.31
C ALA A 232 1.90 -13.85 2.28
N ARG A 233 1.89 -14.62 1.20
CA ARG A 233 2.82 -15.74 1.03
C ARG A 233 4.21 -15.22 0.69
N PRO A 234 5.25 -15.50 1.51
CA PRO A 234 6.60 -15.08 1.18
C PRO A 234 7.13 -15.90 0.01
N ALA A 235 7.74 -15.22 -0.95
CA ALA A 235 8.52 -15.85 -2.03
C ALA A 235 9.97 -15.40 -1.90
N ASN A 236 10.90 -16.37 -1.85
CA ASN A 236 12.33 -16.12 -1.63
C ASN A 236 13.13 -16.09 -2.94
N SER A 237 12.47 -16.39 -4.05
CA SER A 237 13.05 -16.33 -5.40
C SER A 237 11.98 -16.03 -6.44
N TYR A 238 12.44 -15.60 -7.62
CA TYR A 238 11.58 -15.37 -8.78
C TYR A 238 10.79 -16.63 -9.17
N ASN A 239 11.47 -17.79 -9.27
CA ASN A 239 10.83 -19.05 -9.66
C ASN A 239 9.78 -19.50 -8.63
N GLU A 240 10.04 -19.31 -7.35
CA GLU A 240 9.06 -19.59 -6.29
C GLU A 240 7.83 -18.68 -6.43
N MET A 241 8.03 -17.37 -6.69
CA MET A 241 6.95 -16.41 -6.91
C MET A 241 6.08 -16.82 -8.11
N ILE A 242 6.66 -17.18 -9.26
CA ILE A 242 5.93 -17.66 -10.44
C ILE A 242 5.09 -18.92 -10.11
N LYS A 243 5.70 -19.89 -9.42
CA LYS A 243 4.99 -21.12 -9.01
C LYS A 243 3.82 -20.82 -8.07
N GLN A 244 4.04 -19.94 -7.09
CA GLN A 244 2.99 -19.54 -6.15
C GLN A 244 1.87 -18.76 -6.83
N ALA A 245 2.18 -17.89 -7.81
CA ALA A 245 1.19 -17.12 -8.55
C ALA A 245 0.22 -18.06 -9.31
N LYS A 246 0.75 -19.02 -10.05
CA LYS A 246 -0.06 -20.04 -10.75
C LYS A 246 -0.94 -20.83 -9.78
N ASN A 247 -0.36 -21.35 -8.69
CA ASN A 247 -1.11 -22.13 -7.71
C ASN A 247 -2.24 -21.33 -7.02
N LEU A 248 -2.00 -20.07 -6.67
CA LEU A 248 -2.99 -19.24 -6.00
C LEU A 248 -4.14 -18.83 -6.92
N LEU A 249 -3.86 -18.59 -8.20
CA LEU A 249 -4.89 -18.27 -9.19
C LEU A 249 -5.73 -19.48 -9.59
N ASP A 250 -5.16 -20.69 -9.54
CA ASP A 250 -5.89 -21.93 -9.83
C ASP A 250 -6.67 -22.47 -8.62
N SER A 251 -6.48 -21.91 -7.42
CA SER A 251 -7.14 -22.33 -6.19
C SER A 251 -8.30 -21.43 -5.78
N ASN A 252 -9.23 -21.97 -4.99
CA ASN A 252 -10.22 -21.17 -4.26
C ASN A 252 -9.55 -20.62 -3.00
N PHE A 253 -9.06 -19.37 -3.09
CA PHE A 253 -8.41 -18.72 -1.97
C PHE A 253 -9.44 -18.27 -0.93
N THR A 254 -9.18 -18.59 0.33
CA THR A 254 -9.90 -18.06 1.50
C THR A 254 -8.88 -17.70 2.57
N GLN A 255 -9.06 -16.53 3.15
CA GLN A 255 -8.18 -16.03 4.20
C GLN A 255 -8.42 -16.74 5.53
N SER A 256 -7.37 -17.02 6.29
CA SER A 256 -7.49 -17.63 7.60
C SER A 256 -8.03 -16.64 8.65
N ASN A 257 -8.64 -17.15 9.74
CA ASN A 257 -9.07 -16.31 10.84
C ASN A 257 -7.90 -15.52 11.46
N GLN A 258 -6.72 -16.13 11.57
CA GLN A 258 -5.52 -15.46 12.08
C GLN A 258 -5.11 -14.28 11.19
N ALA A 259 -5.19 -14.44 9.87
CA ALA A 259 -4.93 -13.36 8.93
C ALA A 259 -5.95 -12.22 9.07
N ASN A 260 -7.23 -12.54 9.24
CA ASN A 260 -8.29 -11.56 9.46
C ASN A 260 -8.08 -10.76 10.75
N GLU A 261 -7.68 -11.41 11.85
CA GLU A 261 -7.34 -10.73 13.11
C GLU A 261 -6.14 -9.80 12.95
N TYR A 262 -5.11 -10.25 12.24
CA TYR A 262 -3.95 -9.41 11.97
C TYR A 262 -4.29 -8.21 11.08
N LEU A 263 -5.14 -8.37 10.07
CA LEU A 263 -5.62 -7.27 9.23
C LEU A 263 -6.45 -6.27 10.04
N LYS A 264 -7.37 -6.77 10.88
CA LYS A 264 -8.17 -5.93 11.78
C LYS A 264 -7.29 -5.13 12.74
N LYS A 265 -6.24 -5.75 13.28
CA LYS A 265 -5.23 -5.06 14.11
C LYS A 265 -4.59 -3.88 13.37
N LEU A 266 -4.22 -4.04 12.09
CA LEU A 266 -3.48 -3.03 11.34
C LEU A 266 -4.38 -2.01 10.62
N ALA A 267 -5.44 -2.46 9.98
CA ALA A 267 -6.31 -1.63 9.13
C ALA A 267 -7.67 -1.29 9.77
N GLY A 268 -7.95 -1.85 10.95
CA GLY A 268 -9.24 -1.70 11.61
C GLY A 268 -10.36 -2.47 10.93
N THR A 269 -11.60 -2.13 11.25
CA THR A 269 -12.78 -2.70 10.60
C THR A 269 -13.11 -1.89 9.35
N LEU A 270 -13.15 -2.57 8.19
CA LEU A 270 -13.52 -1.95 6.93
C LEU A 270 -15.04 -2.00 6.76
N ASP A 271 -15.74 -0.99 7.24
CA ASP A 271 -17.20 -0.89 7.22
C ASP A 271 -17.75 0.17 6.26
N GLY A 272 -16.85 0.83 5.49
CA GLY A 272 -17.21 1.86 4.51
C GLY A 272 -17.68 3.19 5.12
N ASN A 273 -17.54 3.38 6.43
CA ASN A 273 -18.03 4.57 7.13
C ASN A 273 -16.93 5.45 7.74
N ALA A 274 -15.66 5.16 7.47
CA ALA A 274 -14.55 5.91 8.04
C ALA A 274 -14.57 7.39 7.59
N SER A 275 -14.82 7.65 6.32
CA SER A 275 -14.96 9.02 5.79
C SER A 275 -16.13 9.78 6.44
N LYS A 276 -17.25 9.10 6.70
CA LYS A 276 -18.40 9.70 7.37
C LYS A 276 -18.06 10.09 8.81
N ARG A 277 -17.33 9.25 9.56
CA ARG A 277 -16.87 9.57 10.92
C ARG A 277 -15.95 10.78 10.93
N ILE A 278 -15.06 10.91 9.95
CA ILE A 278 -14.20 12.10 9.77
C ILE A 278 -15.07 13.34 9.59
N VAL A 279 -16.03 13.33 8.67
CA VAL A 279 -16.90 14.48 8.40
C VAL A 279 -17.70 14.87 9.65
N THR A 280 -18.28 13.90 10.36
CA THR A 280 -19.01 14.14 11.61
C THR A 280 -18.11 14.84 12.64
N PHE A 281 -16.90 14.31 12.88
CA PHE A 281 -15.95 14.95 13.81
C PHE A 281 -15.63 16.40 13.42
N LEU A 282 -15.44 16.67 12.14
CA LEU A 282 -15.10 18.04 11.68
C LEU A 282 -16.25 19.01 11.89
N LEU A 283 -17.49 18.58 11.61
CA LEU A 283 -18.68 19.42 11.80
C LEU A 283 -18.93 19.73 13.29
N GLU A 284 -18.67 18.78 14.17
CA GLU A 284 -18.80 18.96 15.61
C GLU A 284 -17.70 19.83 16.22
N ASN A 285 -16.60 20.02 15.50
CA ASN A 285 -15.43 20.80 15.93
C ASN A 285 -15.13 22.01 15.01
N CYS A 286 -16.13 22.52 14.31
CA CYS A 286 -15.99 23.72 13.49
C CYS A 286 -15.89 24.99 14.31
#